data_c9f0338fb7cd607b3d0f42653bcb52ae
#
_entry.id   c9f0338fb7cd607b3d0f42653bcb52ae
#
_cell.length_a   1.000
_cell.length_b   1.000
_cell.length_c   1.000
_cell.angle_alpha   90.00
_cell.angle_beta   90.00
_cell.angle_gamma   90.00
#
_symmetry.space_group_name_H-M   'P 1'
#
loop_
_entity.id
_entity.type
_entity.pdbx_description
1 polymer ?
#
loop_
_entity_poly.entity_id
_entity_poly.type
_entity_poly.pdbx_seq_one_letter_code
_entity_poly.pdbx_strand_id
1 'polypeptide(L)'
;MSEASIKLIALDIDGTLLNEQGEISKQNYDAIKAAEALGITVLLTTGRTMKRSRDYAIALKLSSYMVTVNGSEIWDENGRLLERTLLHSDKMKELLDVVKEYALPFKAVCTEQMWLNELPTSIHDSSWMALLMFFEDEELRAHILEKLQMKTGIEISNSSPNNIEINAKGINKARAIEKVCQLLHISMDEVLTIGDSLNDLEMIKSAKIGVAMGNAQEVVKDAADWVTESNNNHGVAVA
;
A
#
# COMPACT_ATOMS: atom_id res chain seq x y z
N MET A 1 27.90 19.11 5.40
CA MET A 1 26.81 18.26 5.90
C MET A 1 26.95 16.96 5.11
N SER A 2 27.16 15.81 5.76
CA SER A 2 27.20 14.52 5.05
C SER A 2 25.82 14.31 4.43
N GLU A 3 25.77 14.01 3.15
CA GLU A 3 24.51 13.53 2.53
C GLU A 3 24.02 12.35 3.36
N ALA A 4 22.76 12.42 3.83
CA ALA A 4 22.17 11.33 4.57
C ALA A 4 22.12 10.10 3.64
N SER A 5 22.76 9.02 4.03
CA SER A 5 22.72 7.77 3.28
C SER A 5 21.37 7.09 3.43
N ILE A 6 20.89 6.40 2.40
CA ILE A 6 19.65 5.60 2.49
C ILE A 6 19.88 4.45 3.48
N LYS A 7 18.96 4.30 4.41
CA LYS A 7 18.94 3.24 5.43
C LYS A 7 17.72 2.32 5.34
N LEU A 8 16.66 2.77 4.67
CA LEU A 8 15.45 2.00 4.46
C LEU A 8 15.00 2.11 3.00
N ILE A 9 14.64 0.98 2.42
CA ILE A 9 13.93 0.89 1.14
C ILE A 9 12.54 0.34 1.42
N ALA A 10 11.49 1.10 1.08
CA ALA A 10 10.10 0.66 1.20
C ALA A 10 9.55 0.34 -0.19
N LEU A 11 9.14 -0.91 -0.38
CA LEU A 11 8.69 -1.46 -1.66
C LEU A 11 7.20 -1.79 -1.60
N ASP A 12 6.44 -1.30 -2.58
CA ASP A 12 5.14 -1.87 -2.87
C ASP A 12 5.26 -3.26 -3.49
N ILE A 13 4.18 -4.05 -3.44
CA ILE A 13 4.15 -5.43 -3.93
C ILE A 13 3.55 -5.51 -5.33
N ASP A 14 2.28 -5.08 -5.49
CA ASP A 14 1.50 -5.30 -6.71
C ASP A 14 1.79 -4.22 -7.75
N GLY A 15 2.26 -4.61 -8.94
CA GLY A 15 2.67 -3.64 -9.96
C GLY A 15 4.07 -3.06 -9.74
N THR A 16 4.72 -3.38 -8.61
CA THR A 16 6.07 -2.93 -8.25
C THR A 16 7.03 -4.10 -8.12
N LEU A 17 6.98 -4.85 -7.03
CA LEU A 17 7.87 -5.99 -6.77
C LEU A 17 7.55 -7.18 -7.67
N LEU A 18 6.24 -7.44 -7.89
CA LEU A 18 5.73 -8.56 -8.68
C LEU A 18 5.54 -8.18 -10.15
N ASN A 19 5.96 -9.09 -11.04
CA ASN A 19 5.61 -9.02 -12.46
C ASN A 19 4.14 -9.40 -12.71
N GLU A 20 3.68 -9.33 -13.96
CA GLU A 20 2.30 -9.71 -14.33
C GLU A 20 1.96 -11.19 -14.06
N GLN A 21 2.95 -12.06 -13.91
CA GLN A 21 2.77 -13.46 -13.53
C GLN A 21 2.64 -13.63 -11.99
N GLY A 22 2.77 -12.55 -11.23
CA GLY A 22 2.74 -12.58 -9.76
C GLY A 22 4.03 -13.12 -9.14
N GLU A 23 5.15 -13.04 -9.85
CA GLU A 23 6.44 -13.57 -9.45
C GLU A 23 7.44 -12.45 -9.11
N ILE A 24 8.35 -12.73 -8.17
CA ILE A 24 9.53 -11.90 -7.91
C ILE A 24 10.63 -12.33 -8.86
N SER A 25 11.09 -11.43 -9.72
CA SER A 25 12.19 -11.74 -10.64
C SER A 25 13.50 -11.99 -9.88
N LYS A 26 14.38 -12.80 -10.51
CA LYS A 26 15.70 -13.04 -9.91
C LYS A 26 16.51 -11.76 -9.73
N GLN A 27 16.39 -10.83 -10.67
CA GLN A 27 17.09 -9.54 -10.63
C GLN A 27 16.61 -8.70 -9.42
N ASN A 28 15.29 -8.60 -9.21
CA ASN A 28 14.74 -7.90 -8.04
C ASN A 28 15.17 -8.57 -6.73
N TYR A 29 15.16 -9.91 -6.68
CA TYR A 29 15.65 -10.65 -5.51
C TYR A 29 17.12 -10.35 -5.22
N ASP A 30 17.98 -10.43 -6.23
CA ASP A 30 19.43 -10.22 -6.07
C ASP A 30 19.75 -8.78 -5.64
N ALA A 31 19.05 -7.77 -6.20
CA ALA A 31 19.19 -6.37 -5.83
C ALA A 31 18.76 -6.09 -4.38
N ILE A 32 17.64 -6.66 -3.95
CA ILE A 32 17.17 -6.57 -2.57
C ILE A 32 18.21 -7.18 -1.61
N LYS A 33 18.78 -8.34 -1.95
CA LYS A 33 19.82 -8.97 -1.13
C LYS A 33 21.12 -8.17 -1.11
N ALA A 34 21.46 -7.50 -2.20
CA ALA A 34 22.64 -6.61 -2.23
C ALA A 34 22.43 -5.38 -1.31
N ALA A 35 21.22 -4.78 -1.32
CA ALA A 35 20.87 -3.69 -0.43
C ALA A 35 20.96 -4.12 1.06
N GLU A 36 20.40 -5.27 1.41
CA GLU A 36 20.51 -5.81 2.78
C GLU A 36 21.97 -6.08 3.19
N ALA A 37 22.81 -6.57 2.27
CA ALA A 37 24.23 -6.80 2.53
C ALA A 37 25.02 -5.50 2.81
N LEU A 38 24.51 -4.35 2.34
CA LEU A 38 25.01 -3.02 2.66
C LEU A 38 24.46 -2.44 3.98
N GLY A 39 23.62 -3.20 4.69
CA GLY A 39 22.99 -2.78 5.94
C GLY A 39 21.72 -1.94 5.75
N ILE A 40 21.16 -1.89 4.54
CA ILE A 40 19.92 -1.19 4.27
C ILE A 40 18.75 -2.11 4.63
N THR A 41 17.82 -1.63 5.44
CA THR A 41 16.58 -2.35 5.76
C THR A 41 15.63 -2.33 4.55
N VAL A 42 15.04 -3.47 4.19
CA VAL A 42 14.02 -3.55 3.15
C VAL A 42 12.68 -3.86 3.77
N LEU A 43 11.70 -3.00 3.55
CA LEU A 43 10.32 -3.05 4.07
C LEU A 43 9.35 -3.29 2.92
N LEU A 44 8.43 -4.25 3.07
CA LEU A 44 7.29 -4.38 2.16
C LEU A 44 6.10 -3.58 2.68
N THR A 45 5.49 -2.79 1.78
CA THR A 45 4.26 -2.02 2.05
C THR A 45 3.20 -2.32 1.00
N THR A 46 1.96 -2.63 1.39
CA THR A 46 0.95 -3.15 0.45
C THR A 46 -0.48 -2.90 0.91
N GLY A 47 -1.42 -2.85 -0.06
CA GLY A 47 -2.87 -2.92 0.19
C GLY A 47 -3.37 -4.31 0.59
N ARG A 48 -2.54 -5.35 0.44
CA ARG A 48 -2.89 -6.72 0.85
C ARG A 48 -2.94 -6.86 2.37
N THR A 49 -3.69 -7.85 2.86
CA THR A 49 -3.61 -8.28 4.26
C THR A 49 -2.33 -9.09 4.52
N MET A 50 -1.88 -9.17 5.78
CA MET A 50 -0.71 -9.96 6.19
C MET A 50 -0.78 -11.40 5.67
N LYS A 51 -1.95 -12.05 5.77
CA LYS A 51 -2.17 -13.41 5.28
C LYS A 51 -1.85 -13.58 3.79
N ARG A 52 -2.03 -12.53 2.98
CA ARG A 52 -1.84 -12.56 1.52
C ARG A 52 -0.49 -12.01 1.05
N SER A 53 0.31 -11.47 1.96
CA SER A 53 1.60 -10.84 1.61
C SER A 53 2.81 -11.46 2.31
N ARG A 54 2.60 -12.18 3.42
CA ARG A 54 3.69 -12.78 4.21
C ARG A 54 4.60 -13.70 3.39
N ASP A 55 4.04 -14.45 2.45
CA ASP A 55 4.82 -15.42 1.66
C ASP A 55 5.88 -14.73 0.80
N TYR A 56 5.67 -13.47 0.37
CA TYR A 56 6.69 -12.69 -0.36
C TYR A 56 7.85 -12.27 0.55
N ALA A 57 7.57 -11.86 1.79
CA ALA A 57 8.62 -11.58 2.77
C ALA A 57 9.45 -12.84 3.08
N ILE A 58 8.78 -13.99 3.21
CA ILE A 58 9.45 -15.29 3.41
C ILE A 58 10.30 -15.66 2.17
N ALA A 59 9.76 -15.52 0.96
CA ALA A 59 10.49 -15.81 -0.28
C ALA A 59 11.73 -14.93 -0.43
N LEU A 60 11.64 -13.66 -0.05
CA LEU A 60 12.75 -12.72 0.00
C LEU A 60 13.67 -12.93 1.22
N LYS A 61 13.30 -13.77 2.18
CA LYS A 61 14.02 -13.96 3.46
C LYS A 61 14.25 -12.62 4.17
N LEU A 62 13.25 -11.75 4.17
CA LEU A 62 13.33 -10.48 4.87
C LEU A 62 13.14 -10.69 6.38
N SER A 63 13.99 -10.04 7.18
CA SER A 63 13.84 -9.91 8.62
C SER A 63 13.60 -8.44 8.94
N SER A 64 12.42 -7.96 8.60
CA SER A 64 12.06 -6.54 8.69
C SER A 64 10.57 -6.38 9.00
N TYR A 65 10.17 -5.13 9.17
CA TYR A 65 8.77 -4.77 9.34
C TYR A 65 7.97 -5.01 8.06
N MET A 66 6.65 -5.16 8.21
CA MET A 66 5.69 -5.14 7.10
C MET A 66 4.57 -4.16 7.36
N VAL A 67 4.18 -3.43 6.33
CA VAL A 67 3.02 -2.54 6.32
C VAL A 67 1.94 -3.16 5.44
N THR A 68 0.76 -3.41 5.99
CA THR A 68 -0.36 -4.07 5.29
C THR A 68 -1.63 -3.23 5.32
N VAL A 69 -2.56 -3.51 4.42
CA VAL A 69 -3.84 -2.81 4.25
C VAL A 69 -3.61 -1.28 4.17
N ASN A 70 -2.67 -0.86 3.29
CA ASN A 70 -2.30 0.55 3.04
C ASN A 70 -1.85 1.31 4.30
N GLY A 71 -1.30 0.63 5.31
CA GLY A 71 -0.87 1.25 6.56
C GLY A 71 -1.84 1.09 7.73
N SER A 72 -2.97 0.40 7.53
CA SER A 72 -3.87 0.04 8.65
C SER A 72 -3.20 -0.89 9.65
N GLU A 73 -2.22 -1.67 9.23
CA GLU A 73 -1.46 -2.58 10.10
C GLU A 73 0.05 -2.43 9.90
N ILE A 74 0.79 -2.47 11.00
CA ILE A 74 2.25 -2.53 11.04
C ILE A 74 2.65 -3.77 11.85
N TRP A 75 3.53 -4.58 11.28
CA TRP A 75 4.01 -5.84 11.82
C TRP A 75 5.53 -5.81 12.01
N ASP A 76 6.04 -6.44 13.06
CA ASP A 76 7.48 -6.60 13.27
C ASP A 76 8.06 -7.76 12.44
N GLU A 77 9.37 -7.92 12.51
CA GLU A 77 10.14 -8.96 11.82
C GLU A 77 9.77 -10.39 12.23
N ASN A 78 9.10 -10.55 13.37
CA ASN A 78 8.62 -11.85 13.87
C ASN A 78 7.17 -12.13 13.46
N GLY A 79 6.53 -11.20 12.74
CA GLY A 79 5.12 -11.28 12.37
C GLY A 79 4.17 -10.97 13.52
N ARG A 80 4.63 -10.24 14.55
CA ARG A 80 3.81 -9.73 15.62
C ARG A 80 3.21 -8.39 15.20
N LEU A 81 1.90 -8.24 15.40
CA LEU A 81 1.20 -6.98 15.16
C LEU A 81 1.64 -5.93 16.19
N LEU A 82 2.17 -4.80 15.70
CA LEU A 82 2.57 -3.66 16.50
C LEU A 82 1.48 -2.60 16.58
N GLU A 83 0.83 -2.32 15.46
CA GLU A 83 -0.22 -1.32 15.37
C GLU A 83 -1.32 -1.75 14.41
N ARG A 84 -2.56 -1.42 14.74
CA ARG A 84 -3.72 -1.56 13.87
C ARG A 84 -4.64 -0.36 14.05
N THR A 85 -5.05 0.24 12.93
CA THR A 85 -6.08 1.28 12.91
C THR A 85 -7.29 0.79 12.15
N LEU A 86 -8.45 0.90 12.76
CA LEU A 86 -9.72 0.41 12.21
C LEU A 86 -10.52 1.55 11.57
N LEU A 87 -11.21 1.23 10.50
CA LEU A 87 -12.28 2.05 9.95
C LEU A 87 -13.54 1.87 10.79
N HIS A 88 -14.05 2.96 11.35
CA HIS A 88 -15.22 2.92 12.22
C HIS A 88 -16.43 2.28 11.52
N SER A 89 -17.20 1.45 12.24
CA SER A 89 -18.31 0.70 11.66
C SER A 89 -19.43 1.60 11.10
N ASP A 90 -19.65 2.79 11.68
CA ASP A 90 -20.59 3.75 11.11
C ASP A 90 -20.10 4.29 9.76
N LYS A 91 -18.78 4.52 9.59
CA LYS A 91 -18.20 4.90 8.30
C LYS A 91 -18.31 3.76 7.29
N MET A 92 -18.04 2.53 7.71
CA MET A 92 -18.23 1.36 6.86
C MET A 92 -19.71 1.29 6.38
N LYS A 93 -20.68 1.51 7.28
CA LYS A 93 -22.10 1.55 6.90
C LYS A 93 -22.42 2.63 5.88
N GLU A 94 -21.94 3.87 6.10
CA GLU A 94 -22.12 4.99 5.15
C GLU A 94 -21.54 4.66 3.76
N LEU A 95 -20.42 3.95 3.69
CA LEU A 95 -19.76 3.54 2.44
C LEU A 95 -20.52 2.40 1.76
N LEU A 96 -21.04 1.45 2.54
CA LEU A 96 -21.86 0.36 2.01
C LEU A 96 -23.23 0.82 1.51
N ASP A 97 -23.76 1.92 2.04
CA ASP A 97 -24.96 2.55 1.48
C ASP A 97 -24.68 3.08 0.07
N VAL A 98 -23.48 3.65 -0.20
CA VAL A 98 -23.05 4.02 -1.56
C VAL A 98 -22.90 2.78 -2.45
N VAL A 99 -22.25 1.72 -1.96
CA VAL A 99 -22.13 0.46 -2.70
C VAL A 99 -23.48 -0.09 -3.13
N LYS A 100 -24.48 -0.07 -2.24
CA LYS A 100 -25.86 -0.53 -2.52
C LYS A 100 -26.58 0.40 -3.50
N GLU A 101 -26.48 1.72 -3.31
CA GLU A 101 -27.14 2.73 -4.15
C GLU A 101 -26.77 2.56 -5.63
N TYR A 102 -25.49 2.24 -5.90
CA TYR A 102 -24.95 2.11 -7.27
C TYR A 102 -24.70 0.66 -7.70
N ALA A 103 -25.09 -0.33 -6.90
CA ALA A 103 -24.86 -1.76 -7.14
C ALA A 103 -23.41 -2.10 -7.50
N LEU A 104 -22.43 -1.49 -6.80
CA LEU A 104 -21.01 -1.62 -7.10
C LEU A 104 -20.46 -2.98 -6.65
N PRO A 105 -19.60 -3.62 -7.44
CA PRO A 105 -18.75 -4.68 -6.94
C PRO A 105 -17.80 -4.14 -5.87
N PHE A 106 -17.62 -4.89 -4.77
CA PHE A 106 -16.80 -4.43 -3.66
C PHE A 106 -16.07 -5.56 -2.94
N LYS A 107 -15.04 -5.17 -2.21
CA LYS A 107 -14.32 -6.03 -1.26
C LYS A 107 -14.21 -5.28 0.07
N ALA A 108 -14.74 -5.85 1.14
CA ALA A 108 -14.61 -5.31 2.49
C ALA A 108 -13.59 -6.15 3.28
N VAL A 109 -12.66 -5.47 3.95
CA VAL A 109 -11.55 -6.10 4.68
C VAL A 109 -11.75 -5.86 6.17
N CYS A 110 -11.87 -6.93 6.94
CA CYS A 110 -11.85 -6.90 8.39
C CYS A 110 -10.69 -7.76 8.94
N THR A 111 -10.51 -7.72 10.24
CA THR A 111 -9.40 -8.42 10.90
C THR A 111 -9.47 -9.93 10.73
N GLU A 112 -10.68 -10.49 10.65
CA GLU A 112 -10.92 -11.93 10.58
C GLU A 112 -10.83 -12.45 9.15
N GLN A 113 -11.39 -11.68 8.17
CA GLN A 113 -11.51 -12.13 6.80
C GLN A 113 -11.75 -10.98 5.80
N MET A 114 -11.88 -11.37 4.54
CA MET A 114 -12.33 -10.48 3.47
C MET A 114 -13.69 -10.95 2.96
N TRP A 115 -14.56 -10.00 2.73
CA TRP A 115 -15.88 -10.19 2.14
C TRP A 115 -15.88 -9.69 0.70
N LEU A 116 -16.37 -10.49 -0.23
CA LEU A 116 -16.46 -10.14 -1.65
C LEU A 116 -17.92 -10.13 -2.06
N ASN A 117 -18.46 -8.96 -2.35
CA ASN A 117 -19.87 -8.71 -2.74
C ASN A 117 -20.93 -9.24 -1.75
N GLU A 118 -20.49 -9.64 -0.57
CA GLU A 118 -21.33 -10.13 0.52
C GLU A 118 -20.90 -9.46 1.83
N LEU A 119 -21.76 -9.42 2.80
CA LEU A 119 -21.51 -8.83 4.10
C LEU A 119 -22.04 -9.72 5.22
N PRO A 120 -21.45 -9.63 6.42
CA PRO A 120 -22.01 -10.27 7.60
C PRO A 120 -23.40 -9.69 7.90
N THR A 121 -24.18 -10.44 8.65
CA THR A 121 -25.53 -10.02 9.12
C THR A 121 -25.49 -8.76 9.97
N SER A 122 -24.38 -8.52 10.69
CA SER A 122 -24.15 -7.29 11.46
C SER A 122 -22.79 -6.68 11.09
N ILE A 123 -22.83 -5.43 10.63
CA ILE A 123 -21.64 -4.64 10.28
C ILE A 123 -20.88 -4.22 11.55
N HIS A 124 -21.58 -4.06 12.66
CA HIS A 124 -21.01 -3.60 13.93
C HIS A 124 -20.21 -4.69 14.66
N ASP A 125 -20.39 -5.96 14.30
CA ASP A 125 -19.70 -7.09 14.94
C ASP A 125 -18.32 -7.37 14.32
N SER A 126 -17.93 -6.64 13.28
CA SER A 126 -16.63 -6.81 12.59
C SER A 126 -15.71 -5.60 12.79
N SER A 127 -14.42 -5.89 12.91
CA SER A 127 -13.35 -4.88 13.01
C SER A 127 -12.83 -4.52 11.61
N TRP A 128 -13.41 -3.50 11.00
CA TRP A 128 -13.13 -3.10 9.61
C TRP A 128 -11.81 -2.36 9.47
N MET A 129 -11.10 -2.59 8.36
CA MET A 129 -9.86 -1.92 8.02
C MET A 129 -9.94 -1.15 6.70
N ALA A 130 -10.61 -1.72 5.69
CA ALA A 130 -10.74 -1.10 4.37
C ALA A 130 -11.99 -1.54 3.64
N LEU A 131 -12.45 -0.68 2.70
CA LEU A 131 -13.42 -1.01 1.66
C LEU A 131 -12.82 -0.67 0.30
N LEU A 132 -12.94 -1.58 -0.66
CA LEU A 132 -12.55 -1.38 -2.05
C LEU A 132 -13.82 -1.47 -2.91
N MET A 133 -14.00 -0.50 -3.80
CA MET A 133 -15.06 -0.45 -4.80
C MET A 133 -14.44 -0.61 -6.18
N PHE A 134 -15.05 -1.40 -7.07
CA PHE A 134 -14.55 -1.67 -8.42
C PHE A 134 -15.49 -1.10 -9.47
N PHE A 135 -14.94 -0.62 -10.58
CA PHE A 135 -15.66 0.09 -11.61
C PHE A 135 -15.26 -0.41 -13.00
N GLU A 136 -16.23 -0.60 -13.87
CA GLU A 136 -16.04 -0.80 -15.31
C GLU A 136 -16.24 0.52 -16.07
N ASP A 137 -16.97 1.47 -15.47
CA ASP A 137 -17.31 2.78 -16.03
C ASP A 137 -16.52 3.88 -15.31
N GLU A 138 -15.69 4.60 -16.05
CA GLU A 138 -14.84 5.69 -15.55
C GLU A 138 -15.67 6.93 -15.12
N GLU A 139 -16.78 7.23 -15.81
CA GLU A 139 -17.63 8.38 -15.45
C GLU A 139 -18.32 8.11 -14.11
N LEU A 140 -18.81 6.88 -13.89
CA LEU A 140 -19.36 6.47 -12.62
C LEU A 140 -18.30 6.50 -11.50
N ARG A 141 -17.08 6.02 -11.79
CA ARG A 141 -15.97 6.07 -10.83
C ARG A 141 -15.65 7.51 -10.41
N ALA A 142 -15.55 8.43 -11.38
CA ALA A 142 -15.30 9.83 -11.11
C ALA A 142 -16.40 10.47 -10.27
N HIS A 143 -17.68 10.22 -10.61
CA HIS A 143 -18.83 10.69 -9.85
C HIS A 143 -18.80 10.18 -8.39
N ILE A 144 -18.54 8.89 -8.18
CA ILE A 144 -18.44 8.31 -6.83
C ILE A 144 -17.26 8.88 -6.07
N LEU A 145 -16.12 9.09 -6.73
CA LEU A 145 -14.95 9.70 -6.11
C LEU A 145 -15.25 11.10 -5.59
N GLU A 146 -15.90 11.96 -6.37
CA GLU A 146 -16.33 13.29 -5.92
C GLU A 146 -17.26 13.20 -4.70
N LYS A 147 -18.24 12.30 -4.73
CA LYS A 147 -19.15 12.06 -3.60
C LYS A 147 -18.43 11.62 -2.33
N LEU A 148 -17.39 10.79 -2.47
CA LEU A 148 -16.59 10.29 -1.35
C LEU A 148 -15.62 11.36 -0.80
N GLN A 149 -15.04 12.22 -1.64
CA GLN A 149 -14.16 13.31 -1.23
C GLN A 149 -14.85 14.33 -0.31
N MET A 150 -16.18 14.44 -0.38
CA MET A 150 -16.97 15.29 0.54
C MET A 150 -17.16 14.65 1.92
N LYS A 151 -16.84 13.36 2.08
CA LYS A 151 -16.99 12.66 3.36
C LYS A 151 -15.76 12.87 4.23
N THR A 152 -15.97 12.97 5.53
CA THR A 152 -14.90 13.09 6.53
C THR A 152 -14.64 11.76 7.21
N GLY A 153 -13.45 11.59 7.77
CA GLY A 153 -13.09 10.41 8.57
C GLY A 153 -12.59 9.23 7.74
N ILE A 154 -12.33 9.43 6.46
CA ILE A 154 -11.78 8.42 5.54
C ILE A 154 -10.54 8.94 4.82
N GLU A 155 -9.71 8.03 4.37
CA GLU A 155 -8.59 8.21 3.44
C GLU A 155 -8.95 7.48 2.15
N ILE A 156 -8.74 8.12 1.01
CA ILE A 156 -9.12 7.60 -0.31
C ILE A 156 -7.86 7.46 -1.16
N SER A 157 -7.68 6.29 -1.74
CA SER A 157 -6.61 5.99 -2.69
C SER A 157 -7.10 5.01 -3.76
N ASN A 158 -6.20 4.50 -4.58
CA ASN A 158 -6.43 3.34 -5.43
C ASN A 158 -5.13 2.53 -5.59
N SER A 159 -5.25 1.26 -5.95
CA SER A 159 -4.17 0.39 -6.40
C SER A 159 -4.30 0.02 -7.88
N SER A 160 -5.30 0.56 -8.56
CA SER A 160 -5.59 0.37 -9.98
C SER A 160 -6.46 1.53 -10.46
N PRO A 161 -6.38 1.93 -11.73
CA PRO A 161 -7.29 2.93 -12.31
C PRO A 161 -8.78 2.59 -12.14
N ASN A 162 -9.10 1.31 -11.99
CA ASN A 162 -10.48 0.80 -11.97
C ASN A 162 -11.03 0.59 -10.55
N ASN A 163 -10.35 1.05 -9.49
CA ASN A 163 -10.87 0.92 -8.15
C ASN A 163 -10.80 2.24 -7.35
N ILE A 164 -11.51 2.25 -6.24
CA ILE A 164 -11.38 3.21 -5.15
C ILE A 164 -11.15 2.40 -3.88
N GLU A 165 -10.09 2.71 -3.16
CA GLU A 165 -9.75 2.10 -1.87
C GLU A 165 -9.97 3.11 -0.75
N ILE A 166 -10.60 2.67 0.32
CA ILE A 166 -10.98 3.52 1.45
C ILE A 166 -10.48 2.89 2.73
N ASN A 167 -9.65 3.64 3.46
CA ASN A 167 -9.16 3.32 4.79
C ASN A 167 -9.65 4.36 5.82
N ALA A 168 -9.34 4.19 7.09
CA ALA A 168 -9.58 5.21 8.10
C ALA A 168 -8.75 6.47 7.81
N LYS A 169 -9.26 7.64 8.19
CA LYS A 169 -8.58 8.93 7.98
C LYS A 169 -7.14 8.92 8.48
N GLY A 170 -6.24 9.41 7.64
CA GLY A 170 -4.82 9.52 7.91
C GLY A 170 -4.09 8.17 7.88
N ILE A 171 -4.72 7.12 7.36
CA ILE A 171 -4.08 5.83 7.12
C ILE A 171 -3.65 5.76 5.67
N ASN A 172 -2.34 5.82 5.46
CA ASN A 172 -1.68 5.63 4.17
C ASN A 172 -0.29 5.01 4.40
N LYS A 173 0.35 4.57 3.32
CA LYS A 173 1.66 3.91 3.36
C LYS A 173 2.75 4.82 3.94
N ALA A 174 2.76 6.12 3.61
CA ALA A 174 3.75 7.08 4.09
C ALA A 174 3.76 7.17 5.62
N ARG A 175 2.59 7.36 6.23
CA ARG A 175 2.47 7.45 7.69
C ARG A 175 2.92 6.16 8.40
N ALA A 176 2.64 5.01 7.80
CA ALA A 176 3.10 3.75 8.37
C ALA A 176 4.62 3.61 8.27
N ILE A 177 5.24 4.05 7.15
CA ILE A 177 6.69 4.08 6.98
C ILE A 177 7.33 5.04 7.99
N GLU A 178 6.76 6.25 8.20
CA GLU A 178 7.24 7.18 9.23
C GLU A 178 7.28 6.55 10.62
N LYS A 179 6.26 5.75 10.99
CA LYS A 179 6.25 5.01 12.26
C LYS A 179 7.33 3.95 12.33
N VAL A 180 7.57 3.22 11.24
CA VAL A 180 8.68 2.26 11.16
C VAL A 180 10.02 3.00 11.28
N CYS A 181 10.17 4.16 10.64
CA CYS A 181 11.36 5.00 10.78
C CYS A 181 11.61 5.40 12.25
N GLN A 182 10.56 5.77 12.99
CA GLN A 182 10.67 6.08 14.43
C GLN A 182 11.16 4.85 15.23
N LEU A 183 10.67 3.65 14.92
CA LEU A 183 11.12 2.41 15.57
C LEU A 183 12.58 2.07 15.24
N LEU A 184 13.03 2.41 14.05
CA LEU A 184 14.40 2.21 13.57
C LEU A 184 15.36 3.37 13.94
N HIS A 185 14.85 4.44 14.55
CA HIS A 185 15.60 5.68 14.87
C HIS A 185 16.24 6.32 13.63
N ILE A 186 15.52 6.35 12.51
CA ILE A 186 15.87 7.03 11.27
C ILE A 186 14.78 8.05 10.89
N SER A 187 15.04 8.87 9.88
CA SER A 187 14.07 9.84 9.34
C SER A 187 13.66 9.48 7.91
N MET A 188 12.61 10.11 7.40
CA MET A 188 12.19 9.98 5.99
C MET A 188 13.28 10.47 5.01
N ASP A 189 14.20 11.34 5.46
CA ASP A 189 15.38 11.78 4.69
C ASP A 189 16.44 10.67 4.49
N GLU A 190 16.22 9.49 5.03
CA GLU A 190 17.07 8.30 4.90
C GLU A 190 16.31 7.13 4.23
N VAL A 191 15.14 7.43 3.62
CA VAL A 191 14.26 6.44 2.99
C VAL A 191 14.23 6.60 1.48
N LEU A 192 14.28 5.46 0.78
CA LEU A 192 13.93 5.33 -0.63
C LEU A 192 12.61 4.55 -0.71
N THR A 193 11.68 4.99 -1.54
CA THR A 193 10.39 4.31 -1.76
C THR A 193 10.20 3.99 -3.23
N ILE A 194 9.60 2.84 -3.53
CA ILE A 194 9.26 2.43 -4.89
C ILE A 194 7.80 2.01 -4.94
N GLY A 195 7.04 2.53 -5.89
CA GLY A 195 5.61 2.26 -6.05
C GLY A 195 5.08 2.60 -7.44
N ASP A 196 3.81 2.30 -7.70
CA ASP A 196 3.20 2.46 -9.03
C ASP A 196 1.80 3.11 -9.02
N SER A 197 1.10 3.11 -7.90
CA SER A 197 -0.31 3.50 -7.84
C SER A 197 -0.59 4.65 -6.85
N LEU A 198 -1.81 5.18 -6.82
CA LEU A 198 -2.15 6.32 -5.95
C LEU A 198 -1.96 6.04 -4.46
N ASN A 199 -2.08 4.78 -4.02
CA ASN A 199 -1.79 4.41 -2.63
C ASN A 199 -0.30 4.53 -2.27
N ASP A 200 0.60 4.69 -3.27
CA ASP A 200 2.04 4.92 -3.10
C ASP A 200 2.41 6.40 -3.15
N LEU A 201 1.52 7.25 -3.68
CA LEU A 201 1.81 8.64 -3.98
C LEU A 201 2.41 9.39 -2.79
N GLU A 202 1.81 9.25 -1.61
CA GLU A 202 2.27 9.96 -0.42
C GLU A 202 3.62 9.42 0.10
N MET A 203 3.90 8.12 0.00
CA MET A 203 5.22 7.60 0.38
C MET A 203 6.31 8.04 -0.59
N ILE A 204 6.00 8.11 -1.90
CA ILE A 204 6.91 8.62 -2.94
C ILE A 204 7.25 10.10 -2.69
N LYS A 205 6.26 10.93 -2.37
CA LYS A 205 6.48 12.36 -2.07
C LYS A 205 7.23 12.63 -0.76
N SER A 206 7.04 11.77 0.23
CA SER A 206 7.54 12.01 1.60
C SER A 206 8.95 11.45 1.84
N ALA A 207 9.41 10.52 1.02
CA ALA A 207 10.74 9.93 1.12
C ALA A 207 11.83 10.89 0.63
N LYS A 208 13.08 10.62 0.99
CA LYS A 208 14.24 11.30 0.42
C LYS A 208 14.35 11.06 -1.08
N ILE A 209 14.06 9.83 -1.50
CA ILE A 209 14.06 9.43 -2.91
C ILE A 209 12.76 8.65 -3.15
N GLY A 210 11.88 9.22 -3.95
CA GLY A 210 10.66 8.59 -4.41
C GLY A 210 10.82 8.10 -5.85
N VAL A 211 10.67 6.80 -6.07
CA VAL A 211 10.81 6.17 -7.39
C VAL A 211 9.46 5.65 -7.87
N ALA A 212 9.04 6.05 -9.05
CA ALA A 212 7.89 5.49 -9.73
C ALA A 212 8.30 4.36 -10.68
N MET A 213 7.52 3.29 -10.69
CA MET A 213 7.70 2.22 -11.68
C MET A 213 7.38 2.72 -13.10
N GLY A 214 8.00 2.14 -14.13
CA GLY A 214 7.72 2.46 -15.53
C GLY A 214 6.27 2.23 -15.96
N ASN A 215 5.58 1.28 -15.30
CA ASN A 215 4.15 1.00 -15.45
C ASN A 215 3.26 1.84 -14.52
N ALA A 216 3.81 2.77 -13.73
CA ALA A 216 3.04 3.55 -12.76
C ALA A 216 2.03 4.47 -13.44
N GLN A 217 1.00 4.86 -12.69
CA GLN A 217 0.06 5.90 -13.10
C GLN A 217 0.79 7.23 -13.31
N GLU A 218 0.40 8.01 -14.32
CA GLU A 218 1.12 9.26 -14.69
C GLU A 218 1.27 10.24 -13.52
N VAL A 219 0.23 10.39 -12.69
CA VAL A 219 0.28 11.25 -11.50
C VAL A 219 1.34 10.80 -10.48
N VAL A 220 1.67 9.51 -10.43
CA VAL A 220 2.73 8.96 -9.57
C VAL A 220 4.10 9.22 -10.18
N LYS A 221 4.24 9.05 -11.50
CA LYS A 221 5.47 9.41 -12.25
C LYS A 221 5.81 10.89 -12.14
N ASP A 222 4.80 11.76 -12.27
CA ASP A 222 4.97 13.22 -12.16
C ASP A 222 5.42 13.66 -10.76
N ALA A 223 5.11 12.87 -9.73
CA ALA A 223 5.45 13.18 -8.35
C ALA A 223 6.78 12.57 -7.88
N ALA A 224 7.35 11.64 -8.64
CA ALA A 224 8.56 10.91 -8.29
C ALA A 224 9.82 11.72 -8.65
N ASP A 225 10.91 11.48 -7.92
CA ASP A 225 12.23 12.02 -8.26
C ASP A 225 12.79 11.36 -9.52
N TRP A 226 12.36 10.12 -9.78
CA TRP A 226 12.85 9.32 -10.89
C TRP A 226 11.81 8.25 -11.28
N VAL A 227 11.76 7.91 -12.57
CA VAL A 227 10.97 6.81 -13.12
C VAL A 227 11.91 5.68 -13.53
N THR A 228 11.75 4.51 -12.93
CA THR A 228 12.53 3.31 -13.25
C THR A 228 11.86 2.48 -14.37
N GLU A 229 12.39 1.29 -14.65
CA GLU A 229 11.80 0.33 -15.58
C GLU A 229 10.46 -0.22 -15.05
N SER A 230 9.70 -0.90 -15.92
CA SER A 230 8.45 -1.54 -15.51
C SER A 230 8.69 -2.74 -14.58
N ASN A 231 7.65 -3.18 -13.88
CA ASN A 231 7.69 -4.39 -13.06
C ASN A 231 8.02 -5.65 -13.87
N ASN A 232 7.66 -5.70 -15.16
CA ASN A 232 8.04 -6.80 -16.06
C ASN A 232 9.51 -6.73 -16.49
N ASN A 233 10.13 -5.56 -16.40
CA ASN A 233 11.53 -5.29 -16.76
C ASN A 233 12.43 -5.09 -15.53
N HIS A 234 12.06 -5.71 -14.41
CA HIS A 234 12.87 -5.71 -13.17
C HIS A 234 13.12 -4.31 -12.59
N GLY A 235 12.13 -3.41 -12.68
CA GLY A 235 12.28 -2.00 -12.30
C GLY A 235 12.77 -1.76 -10.87
N VAL A 236 12.47 -2.66 -9.91
CA VAL A 236 13.02 -2.59 -8.55
C VAL A 236 14.53 -2.78 -8.52
N ALA A 237 15.08 -3.63 -9.39
CA ALA A 237 16.52 -3.85 -9.47
C ALA A 237 17.26 -2.73 -10.19
N VAL A 238 16.56 -1.94 -11.01
CA VAL A 238 17.11 -0.79 -11.74
C VAL A 238 17.06 0.49 -10.88
N ALA A 239 16.08 0.56 -9.96
CA ALA A 239 15.94 1.65 -9.01
C ALA A 239 17.05 1.66 -7.96
#